data_e52ac2a5944b50cde23fd6ed0a905dad
#
_entry.id   e52ac2a5944b50cde23fd6ed0a905dad
#
_cell.length_a   1.000
_cell.length_b   1.000
_cell.length_c   1.000
_cell.angle_alpha   90.00
_cell.angle_beta   90.00
_cell.angle_gamma   90.00
#
_symmetry.space_group_name_H-M   'P 1'
#
loop_
_entity.id
_entity.type
_entity.pdbx_description
1 polymer ?
#
loop_
_entity_poly.entity_id
_entity_poly.type
_entity_poly.pdbx_seq_one_letter_code
_entity_poly.pdbx_strand_id
1 'polypeptide(L)'
;ENAEFVKYGVMHRNTYINSSNLLDETYNLKSNTNIYFAGQITGVEGYVESISSGLVAALNACARYKNVQGENNKKEIQSVTKEAELKEILQIAKNAKIIFSENTVIGALAKYISTPNKKFQPMNANFGILPELEGKKIKDKKERYMKLAERSLKEFKS
;
A
#
# COMPACT_ATOMS: atom_id res chain seq x y z
N GLU A 1 1.74 -44.26 -4.80
CA GLU A 1 1.49 -44.73 -6.20
C GLU A 1 0.02 -44.52 -6.63
N ASN A 2 -0.93 -44.34 -5.70
CA ASN A 2 -2.35 -44.15 -5.98
C ASN A 2 -2.86 -42.77 -5.59
N ALA A 3 -2.01 -41.72 -5.78
CA ALA A 3 -2.41 -40.34 -5.51
C ALA A 3 -3.24 -39.79 -6.66
N GLU A 4 -4.44 -39.31 -6.34
CA GLU A 4 -5.30 -38.61 -7.28
C GLU A 4 -5.12 -37.08 -7.09
N PHE A 5 -4.74 -36.37 -8.17
CA PHE A 5 -4.54 -34.93 -8.13
C PHE A 5 -5.84 -34.22 -8.44
N VAL A 6 -6.47 -33.67 -7.42
CA VAL A 6 -7.72 -32.90 -7.54
C VAL A 6 -7.46 -31.50 -8.09
N LYS A 7 -6.27 -30.93 -7.80
CA LYS A 7 -5.87 -29.60 -8.27
C LYS A 7 -4.35 -29.46 -8.27
N TYR A 8 -3.82 -28.83 -9.33
CA TYR A 8 -2.42 -28.41 -9.39
C TYR A 8 -2.31 -26.95 -8.95
N GLY A 9 -1.29 -26.62 -8.17
CA GLY A 9 -1.02 -25.26 -7.71
C GLY A 9 0.37 -25.13 -7.11
N VAL A 10 0.84 -23.90 -7.01
CA VAL A 10 2.09 -23.60 -6.31
C VAL A 10 1.77 -23.40 -4.84
N MET A 11 2.43 -24.17 -3.96
CA MET A 11 2.33 -23.97 -2.51
C MET A 11 3.35 -22.93 -2.05
N HIS A 12 2.85 -21.85 -1.46
CA HIS A 12 3.66 -20.86 -0.77
C HIS A 12 3.51 -21.02 0.75
N ARG A 13 4.61 -20.96 1.49
CA ARG A 13 4.62 -20.91 2.96
C ARG A 13 4.88 -19.47 3.41
N ASN A 14 3.99 -18.58 3.11
CA ASN A 14 4.12 -17.20 3.55
C ASN A 14 3.37 -17.01 4.87
N THR A 15 4.07 -16.45 5.85
CA THR A 15 3.45 -15.99 7.08
C THR A 15 2.91 -14.59 6.86
N TYR A 16 1.66 -14.36 7.21
CA TYR A 16 1.03 -13.05 7.17
C TYR A 16 0.07 -12.88 8.36
N ILE A 17 -0.17 -11.63 8.72
CA ILE A 17 -1.13 -11.27 9.77
C ILE A 17 -2.51 -11.01 9.16
N ASN A 18 -3.54 -11.04 9.97
CA ASN A 18 -4.89 -10.64 9.53
C ASN A 18 -4.98 -9.11 9.43
N SER A 19 -4.29 -8.55 8.44
CA SER A 19 -4.14 -7.11 8.24
C SER A 19 -5.46 -6.39 8.12
N SER A 20 -6.44 -6.99 7.46
CA SER A 20 -7.76 -6.39 7.24
C SER A 20 -8.47 -5.99 8.55
N ASN A 21 -8.21 -6.72 9.63
CA ASN A 21 -8.74 -6.39 10.95
C ASN A 21 -7.76 -5.57 11.79
N LEU A 22 -6.46 -5.76 11.60
CA LEU A 22 -5.41 -5.22 12.47
C LEU A 22 -4.84 -3.89 12.01
N LEU A 23 -4.70 -3.69 10.70
CA LEU A 23 -4.02 -2.54 10.13
C LEU A 23 -5.00 -1.51 9.58
N ASP A 24 -4.56 -0.28 9.64
CA ASP A 24 -5.10 0.87 8.95
C ASP A 24 -4.49 0.97 7.53
N GLU A 25 -5.06 1.77 6.64
CA GLU A 25 -4.58 2.00 5.28
C GLU A 25 -3.21 2.71 5.20
N THR A 26 -2.68 3.18 6.32
CA THR A 26 -1.31 3.67 6.47
C THR A 26 -0.35 2.62 6.99
N TYR A 27 -0.79 1.36 7.05
CA TYR A 27 -0.03 0.18 7.51
C TYR A 27 0.35 0.20 9.00
N ASN A 28 -0.22 1.07 9.80
CA ASN A 28 -0.06 1.01 11.26
C ASN A 28 -1.13 0.14 11.93
N LEU A 29 -0.82 -0.37 13.10
CA LEU A 29 -1.81 -1.07 13.93
C LEU A 29 -2.91 -0.11 14.38
N LYS A 30 -4.17 -0.54 14.24
CA LYS A 30 -5.34 0.18 14.76
C LYS A 30 -5.30 0.33 16.28
N SER A 31 -4.77 -0.68 16.99
CA SER A 31 -4.64 -0.68 18.45
C SER A 31 -3.44 0.10 18.97
N ASN A 32 -2.40 0.28 18.16
CA ASN A 32 -1.21 1.04 18.51
C ASN A 32 -0.61 1.71 17.27
N THR A 33 -0.97 2.93 17.04
CA THR A 33 -0.58 3.70 15.86
C THR A 33 0.90 4.05 15.76
N ASN A 34 1.74 3.65 16.73
CA ASN A 34 3.19 3.78 16.66
C ASN A 34 3.88 2.55 16.02
N ILE A 35 3.14 1.48 15.78
CA ILE A 35 3.68 0.23 15.22
C ILE A 35 3.20 0.12 13.79
N TYR A 36 4.15 -0.01 12.87
CA TYR A 36 3.91 -0.16 11.44
C TYR A 36 4.35 -1.54 10.96
N PHE A 37 3.64 -2.05 9.98
CA PHE A 37 4.00 -3.28 9.26
C PHE A 37 4.14 -2.96 7.78
N ALA A 38 5.04 -3.67 7.08
CA ALA A 38 5.22 -3.51 5.65
C ALA A 38 5.68 -4.82 5.01
N GLY A 39 5.52 -4.92 3.72
CA GLY A 39 5.92 -6.09 2.96
C GLY A 39 4.98 -7.28 3.13
N GLN A 40 5.47 -8.43 2.79
CA GLN A 40 4.70 -9.67 2.66
C GLN A 40 3.92 -10.06 3.93
N ILE A 41 4.44 -9.74 5.11
CA ILE A 41 3.76 -9.98 6.39
C ILE A 41 2.38 -9.31 6.47
N THR A 42 2.15 -8.25 5.72
CA THR A 42 0.86 -7.54 5.68
C THR A 42 -0.16 -8.16 4.73
N GLY A 43 0.20 -9.23 4.02
CA GLY A 43 -0.66 -9.83 3.01
C GLY A 43 -0.56 -9.19 1.63
N VAL A 44 0.44 -8.33 1.39
CA VAL A 44 0.81 -7.95 0.03
C VAL A 44 1.78 -8.97 -0.53
N GLU A 45 1.57 -9.43 -1.77
CA GLU A 45 2.46 -10.37 -2.45
C GLU A 45 3.18 -9.67 -3.61
N GLY A 46 4.45 -10.04 -3.80
CA GLY A 46 5.30 -9.47 -4.83
C GLY A 46 6.29 -8.44 -4.31
N TYR A 47 7.39 -8.26 -5.05
CA TYR A 47 8.46 -7.34 -4.67
C TYR A 47 8.02 -5.88 -4.77
N VAL A 48 7.31 -5.53 -5.84
CA VAL A 48 6.84 -4.16 -6.08
C VAL A 48 5.81 -3.76 -5.02
N GLU A 49 4.89 -4.65 -4.69
CA GLU A 49 3.88 -4.47 -3.65
C GLU A 49 4.52 -4.31 -2.27
N SER A 50 5.55 -5.12 -1.99
CA SER A 50 6.30 -5.02 -0.72
C SER A 50 7.03 -3.70 -0.59
N ILE A 51 7.70 -3.22 -1.66
CA ILE A 51 8.34 -1.90 -1.72
C ILE A 51 7.30 -0.79 -1.53
N SER A 52 6.17 -0.89 -2.22
CA SER A 52 5.06 0.06 -2.14
C SER A 52 4.50 0.18 -0.71
N SER A 53 4.25 -0.96 -0.06
CA SER A 53 3.80 -0.98 1.33
C SER A 53 4.82 -0.37 2.29
N GLY A 54 6.12 -0.63 2.05
CA GLY A 54 7.22 -0.03 2.79
C GLY A 54 7.26 1.49 2.65
N LEU A 55 7.05 2.00 1.44
CA LEU A 55 6.98 3.43 1.18
C LEU A 55 5.82 4.09 1.95
N VAL A 56 4.62 3.53 1.86
CA VAL A 56 3.44 4.06 2.56
C VAL A 56 3.65 4.07 4.08
N ALA A 57 4.14 2.95 4.63
CA ALA A 57 4.43 2.83 6.06
C ALA A 57 5.49 3.84 6.52
N ALA A 58 6.59 3.97 5.77
CA ALA A 58 7.69 4.88 6.10
C ALA A 58 7.26 6.35 6.06
N LEU A 59 6.54 6.78 5.02
CA LEU A 59 6.04 8.14 4.90
C LEU A 59 5.14 8.51 6.09
N ASN A 60 4.24 7.60 6.46
CA ASN A 60 3.34 7.83 7.59
C ASN A 60 4.04 7.78 8.96
N ALA A 61 5.03 6.88 9.12
CA ALA A 61 5.85 6.85 10.32
C ALA A 61 6.65 8.15 10.48
N CYS A 62 7.26 8.66 9.40
CA CYS A 62 7.98 9.93 9.40
C CYS A 62 7.06 11.11 9.71
N ALA A 63 5.87 11.16 9.09
CA ALA A 63 4.88 12.21 9.36
C ALA A 63 4.47 12.22 10.83
N ARG A 64 4.19 11.05 11.37
CA ARG A 64 3.81 10.89 12.79
C ARG A 64 4.96 11.28 13.73
N TYR A 65 6.18 10.81 13.47
CA TYR A 65 7.34 11.14 14.29
C TYR A 65 7.56 12.64 14.42
N LYS A 66 7.44 13.37 13.30
CA LYS A 66 7.59 14.83 13.28
C LYS A 66 6.50 15.53 14.08
N ASN A 67 5.26 15.05 13.99
CA ASN A 67 4.14 15.61 14.76
C ASN A 67 4.31 15.41 16.28
N VAL A 68 4.95 14.30 16.69
CA VAL A 68 5.19 13.98 18.11
C VAL A 68 6.37 14.75 18.69
N GLN A 69 7.44 14.97 17.91
CA GLN A 69 8.68 15.60 18.40
C GLN A 69 8.62 17.13 18.47
N GLY A 70 7.62 17.77 17.85
CA GLY A 70 7.60 19.22 17.73
C GLY A 70 8.80 19.77 16.94
N GLU A 71 8.88 21.07 16.77
CA GLU A 71 9.89 21.74 15.93
C GLU A 71 11.37 21.64 16.38
N ASN A 72 11.67 20.95 17.48
CA ASN A 72 12.97 21.05 18.16
C ASN A 72 14.09 20.11 17.66
N ASN A 73 13.84 19.15 16.78
CA ASN A 73 14.88 18.22 16.31
C ASN A 73 15.25 18.40 14.83
N LYS A 74 15.81 19.58 14.51
CA LYS A 74 16.29 19.88 13.14
C LYS A 74 17.69 19.30 12.80
N LYS A 75 18.31 18.46 13.64
CA LYS A 75 19.77 18.22 13.50
C LYS A 75 20.25 16.83 13.10
N GLU A 76 19.43 15.80 12.91
CA GLU A 76 19.98 14.43 12.80
C GLU A 76 19.55 13.56 11.60
N ILE A 77 19.01 14.15 10.53
CA ILE A 77 18.78 13.37 9.28
C ILE A 77 19.65 13.95 8.16
N GLN A 78 20.97 13.77 8.28
CA GLN A 78 21.94 14.33 7.32
C GLN A 78 22.68 13.29 6.46
N SER A 79 22.23 12.08 6.28
CA SER A 79 23.04 11.07 5.57
C SER A 79 22.34 10.20 4.52
N VAL A 80 21.30 10.68 3.84
CA VAL A 80 20.78 9.96 2.67
C VAL A 80 20.53 10.89 1.50
N THR A 81 21.21 10.59 0.44
CA THR A 81 21.32 11.18 -0.89
C THR A 81 20.01 11.64 -1.55
N LYS A 82 20.10 12.78 -2.24
CA LYS A 82 19.07 13.59 -2.93
C LYS A 82 18.20 14.42 -1.99
N GLU A 83 18.86 15.38 -1.40
CA GLU A 83 18.31 16.28 -0.38
C GLU A 83 17.10 17.11 -0.81
N ALA A 84 16.93 17.39 -2.09
CA ALA A 84 15.82 18.21 -2.59
C ALA A 84 14.51 17.41 -2.67
N GLU A 85 14.53 16.22 -3.26
CA GLU A 85 13.35 15.34 -3.35
C GLU A 85 12.89 14.86 -1.97
N LEU A 86 13.84 14.55 -1.08
CA LEU A 86 13.52 14.18 0.29
C LEU A 86 12.92 15.35 1.09
N LYS A 87 13.39 16.58 0.87
CA LYS A 87 12.83 17.79 1.48
C LYS A 87 11.39 18.05 1.02
N GLU A 88 11.09 17.81 -0.25
CA GLU A 88 9.75 17.97 -0.79
C GLU A 88 8.77 16.92 -0.23
N ILE A 89 9.16 15.64 -0.25
CA ILE A 89 8.41 14.55 0.38
C ILE A 89 8.19 14.80 1.87
N LEU A 90 9.23 15.28 2.57
CA LEU A 90 9.16 15.60 3.99
C LEU A 90 8.34 16.87 4.27
N GLN A 91 8.20 17.78 3.32
CA GLN A 91 7.32 18.94 3.44
C GLN A 91 5.84 18.53 3.33
N ILE A 92 5.53 17.63 2.42
CA ILE A 92 4.18 17.03 2.26
C ILE A 92 3.78 16.25 3.53
N ALA A 93 4.75 15.55 4.14
CA ALA A 93 4.53 14.76 5.35
C ALA A 93 4.32 15.58 6.64
N LYS A 94 4.42 16.91 6.59
CA LYS A 94 4.45 17.75 7.80
C LYS A 94 3.17 17.79 8.62
N ASN A 95 2.00 17.53 8.07
CA ASN A 95 0.75 17.85 8.75
C ASN A 95 -0.40 16.83 8.66
N ALA A 96 -0.23 15.67 8.02
CA ALA A 96 -1.37 14.75 7.86
C ALA A 96 -0.92 13.30 7.66
N LYS A 97 -1.82 12.40 7.99
CA LYS A 97 -1.85 11.03 7.56
C LYS A 97 -1.82 10.98 6.03
N ILE A 98 -0.79 10.36 5.45
CA ILE A 98 -0.64 10.27 4.00
C ILE A 98 -1.43 9.06 3.51
N ILE A 99 -2.55 9.33 2.88
CA ILE A 99 -3.44 8.33 2.29
C ILE A 99 -3.38 8.50 0.78
N PHE A 100 -2.98 7.43 0.09
CA PHE A 100 -3.02 7.39 -1.36
C PHE A 100 -4.45 7.12 -1.84
N SER A 101 -4.87 7.82 -2.89
CA SER A 101 -6.16 7.61 -3.52
C SER A 101 -6.36 6.15 -3.94
N GLU A 102 -7.54 5.59 -3.67
CA GLU A 102 -7.92 4.24 -4.10
C GLU A 102 -7.99 4.08 -5.62
N ASN A 103 -7.97 5.17 -6.37
CA ASN A 103 -7.82 5.18 -7.82
C ASN A 103 -6.40 4.84 -8.27
N THR A 104 -5.43 4.89 -7.36
CA THR A 104 -4.06 4.41 -7.60
C THR A 104 -3.90 2.96 -7.16
N VAL A 105 -2.97 2.23 -7.78
CA VAL A 105 -2.70 0.84 -7.40
C VAL A 105 -2.19 0.75 -5.95
N ILE A 106 -1.37 1.71 -5.52
CA ILE A 106 -0.85 1.81 -4.14
C ILE A 106 -1.99 1.99 -3.14
N GLY A 107 -2.88 2.95 -3.40
CA GLY A 107 -4.01 3.24 -2.52
C GLY A 107 -5.04 2.10 -2.50
N ALA A 108 -5.35 1.51 -3.66
CA ALA A 108 -6.25 0.36 -3.75
C ALA A 108 -5.71 -0.85 -2.97
N LEU A 109 -4.40 -1.10 -3.02
CA LEU A 109 -3.77 -2.17 -2.24
C LEU A 109 -3.82 -1.88 -0.73
N ALA A 110 -3.49 -0.66 -0.33
CA ALA A 110 -3.59 -0.21 1.06
C ALA A 110 -5.04 -0.36 1.59
N LYS A 111 -6.02 0.03 0.78
CA LYS A 111 -7.44 -0.16 1.07
C LYS A 111 -7.82 -1.62 1.24
N TYR A 112 -7.36 -2.49 0.32
CA TYR A 112 -7.61 -3.92 0.39
C TYR A 112 -7.11 -4.54 1.69
N ILE A 113 -5.87 -4.27 2.08
CA ILE A 113 -5.26 -4.87 3.28
C ILE A 113 -5.84 -4.33 4.59
N SER A 114 -6.51 -3.19 4.58
CA SER A 114 -7.05 -2.52 5.77
C SER A 114 -8.58 -2.64 5.92
N THR A 115 -9.26 -3.11 4.88
CA THR A 115 -10.71 -3.30 4.89
C THR A 115 -11.08 -4.66 5.49
N PRO A 116 -11.89 -4.71 6.55
CA PRO A 116 -12.28 -5.96 7.18
C PRO A 116 -12.84 -6.99 6.20
N ASN A 117 -12.23 -8.16 6.16
CA ASN A 117 -12.62 -9.26 5.28
C ASN A 117 -12.48 -10.60 6.00
N LYS A 118 -13.57 -11.35 6.13
CA LYS A 118 -13.58 -12.68 6.76
C LYS A 118 -12.74 -13.72 6.00
N LYS A 119 -12.52 -13.49 4.71
CA LYS A 119 -11.75 -14.38 3.84
C LYS A 119 -10.49 -13.65 3.33
N PHE A 120 -9.86 -12.86 4.20
CA PHE A 120 -8.64 -12.16 3.85
C PHE A 120 -7.54 -13.13 3.42
N GLN A 121 -6.95 -12.87 2.28
CA GLN A 121 -5.83 -13.64 1.74
C GLN A 121 -4.79 -12.69 1.13
N PRO A 122 -3.52 -13.08 1.14
CA PRO A 122 -2.47 -12.33 0.45
C PRO A 122 -2.80 -12.10 -1.02
N MET A 123 -2.44 -10.94 -1.55
CA MET A 123 -2.79 -10.53 -2.89
C MET A 123 -1.67 -9.74 -3.56
N ASN A 124 -1.40 -10.07 -4.83
CA ASN A 124 -0.65 -9.20 -5.72
C ASN A 124 -1.53 -8.05 -6.19
N ALA A 125 -0.92 -6.91 -6.47
CA ALA A 125 -1.60 -5.80 -7.10
C ALA A 125 -2.19 -6.23 -8.47
N ASN A 126 -3.45 -5.93 -8.68
CA ASN A 126 -4.13 -6.22 -9.93
C ASN A 126 -5.25 -5.20 -10.18
N PHE A 127 -5.68 -5.09 -11.43
CA PHE A 127 -6.73 -4.12 -11.78
C PHE A 127 -8.12 -4.41 -11.19
N GLY A 128 -8.33 -5.60 -10.62
CA GLY A 128 -9.59 -5.96 -9.98
C GLY A 128 -9.82 -5.32 -8.62
N ILE A 129 -8.76 -4.78 -7.98
CA ILE A 129 -8.88 -4.06 -6.71
C ILE A 129 -9.12 -2.56 -6.90
N LEU A 130 -8.95 -2.04 -8.11
CA LEU A 130 -9.21 -0.63 -8.43
C LEU A 130 -10.73 -0.39 -8.56
N PRO A 131 -11.23 0.77 -8.14
CA PRO A 131 -12.59 1.19 -8.41
C PRO A 131 -12.92 1.17 -9.91
N GLU A 132 -14.15 0.86 -10.26
CA GLU A 132 -14.60 0.87 -11.65
C GLU A 132 -14.43 2.27 -12.27
N LEU A 133 -14.28 2.30 -13.61
CA LEU A 133 -14.24 3.55 -14.35
C LEU A 133 -15.65 4.15 -14.41
N GLU A 134 -15.75 5.46 -14.25
CA GLU A 134 -17.01 6.17 -14.43
C GLU A 134 -17.51 6.13 -15.88
N GLY A 135 -18.82 6.13 -16.06
CA GLY A 135 -19.46 6.16 -17.38
C GLY A 135 -19.83 4.80 -17.94
N LYS A 136 -19.82 4.65 -19.27
CA LYS A 136 -20.23 3.40 -19.94
C LYS A 136 -19.22 2.28 -19.69
N LYS A 137 -19.74 1.11 -19.34
CA LYS A 137 -18.93 -0.09 -19.10
C LYS A 137 -18.15 -0.50 -20.37
N ILE A 138 -16.83 -0.49 -20.26
CA ILE A 138 -15.93 -0.89 -21.33
C ILE A 138 -15.88 -2.42 -21.36
N LYS A 139 -16.34 -3.01 -22.47
CA LYS A 139 -16.40 -4.47 -22.64
C LYS A 139 -15.02 -5.06 -22.94
N ASP A 140 -14.20 -4.37 -23.71
CA ASP A 140 -12.84 -4.81 -24.00
C ASP A 140 -11.96 -4.74 -22.76
N LYS A 141 -11.39 -5.87 -22.38
CA LYS A 141 -10.58 -6.01 -21.16
C LYS A 141 -9.28 -5.21 -21.26
N LYS A 142 -8.64 -5.20 -22.42
CA LYS A 142 -7.37 -4.52 -22.63
C LYS A 142 -7.55 -3.00 -22.57
N GLU A 143 -8.55 -2.48 -23.27
CA GLU A 143 -8.89 -1.06 -23.23
C GLU A 143 -9.24 -0.61 -21.81
N ARG A 144 -10.05 -1.39 -21.09
CA ARG A 144 -10.40 -1.09 -19.70
C ARG A 144 -9.18 -1.02 -18.80
N TYR A 145 -8.24 -1.96 -18.93
CA TYR A 145 -7.02 -1.97 -18.13
C TYR A 145 -6.09 -0.81 -18.45
N MET A 146 -5.98 -0.42 -19.72
CA MET A 146 -5.23 0.76 -20.12
C MET A 146 -5.80 2.02 -19.47
N LYS A 147 -7.11 2.22 -19.54
CA LYS A 147 -7.77 3.40 -18.91
C LYS A 147 -7.63 3.42 -17.38
N LEU A 148 -7.68 2.26 -16.73
CA LEU A 148 -7.42 2.16 -15.28
C LEU A 148 -5.96 2.54 -14.95
N ALA A 149 -5.01 2.10 -15.77
CA ALA A 149 -3.61 2.46 -15.60
C ALA A 149 -3.37 3.96 -15.83
N GLU A 150 -3.95 4.54 -16.88
CA GLU A 150 -3.88 5.97 -17.16
C GLU A 150 -4.47 6.81 -16.02
N ARG A 151 -5.63 6.43 -15.50
CA ARG A 151 -6.24 7.08 -14.33
C ARG A 151 -5.31 7.02 -13.13
N SER A 152 -4.77 5.84 -12.82
CA SER A 152 -3.87 5.65 -11.69
C SER A 152 -2.60 6.52 -11.79
N LEU A 153 -2.00 6.58 -12.98
CA LEU A 153 -0.82 7.42 -13.23
C LEU A 153 -1.12 8.92 -13.16
N LYS A 154 -2.28 9.34 -13.63
CA LYS A 154 -2.71 10.74 -13.55
C LYS A 154 -2.95 11.17 -12.11
N GLU A 155 -3.66 10.36 -11.36
CA GLU A 155 -3.97 10.58 -9.94
C GLU A 155 -2.70 10.62 -9.07
N PHE A 156 -1.70 9.80 -9.42
CA PHE A 156 -0.43 9.78 -8.68
C PHE A 156 0.44 11.03 -8.92
N LYS A 157 0.21 11.75 -10.02
CA LYS A 157 0.96 12.98 -10.38
C LYS A 157 0.26 14.27 -9.91
N SER A 158 -0.99 14.20 -9.49
CA SER A 158 -1.77 15.32 -8.96
C SER A 158 -1.51 15.53 -7.46
#